data_4e8804797a93220e5f2d7e1920b987d7
#
_entry.id   4e8804797a93220e5f2d7e1920b987d7
#
_cell.length_a   1.000
_cell.length_b   1.000
_cell.length_c   1.000
_cell.angle_alpha   90.00
_cell.angle_beta   90.00
_cell.angle_gamma   90.00
#
_symmetry.space_group_name_H-M   'P 1'
#
loop_
_entity.id
_entity.type
_entity.pdbx_description
1 polymer ?
#
loop_
_entity_poly.entity_id
_entity_poly.type
_entity_poly.pdbx_seq_one_letter_code
_entity_poly.pdbx_strand_id
1 'polypeptide(L)'
;KEIEYEVMRDANGNCITVCNMENIDPVGVHTGDSIVVAPSQTLGDKEYQMLRTSALNIISELNITGGCNVQYALNPESFEYCVIEVNPRVSRSSALASKATGYPIAKVAAKIALGYTLDEIKNAITGKTYASFEPMLDYCVVKIPRLPFDKFITAKRTLTTQMKATGEVMSICNNFEGALMKAIRSLEQHVDSLMSYDFTGLNDAELREQLNVVDDRRIWVIAEAL
;
A
#
# COMPACT_ATOMS: atom_id res chain seq x y z
N LYS A 1 10.91 -2.92 -6.78
CA LYS A 1 9.82 -2.23 -6.09
C LYS A 1 8.63 -3.16 -5.96
N GLU A 2 7.88 -3.05 -4.88
CA GLU A 2 6.60 -3.76 -4.73
C GLU A 2 5.45 -2.77 -4.90
N ILE A 3 4.55 -3.09 -5.84
CA ILE A 3 3.44 -2.23 -6.24
C ILE A 3 2.14 -3.01 -6.12
N GLU A 4 1.11 -2.35 -5.61
CA GLU A 4 -0.21 -2.93 -5.45
C GLU A 4 -1.26 -2.14 -6.22
N TYR A 5 -2.26 -2.87 -6.76
CA TYR A 5 -3.47 -2.29 -7.34
C TYR A 5 -4.71 -2.90 -6.69
N GLU A 6 -5.59 -2.04 -6.21
CA GLU A 6 -6.95 -2.42 -5.84
C GLU A 6 -7.85 -2.22 -7.06
N VAL A 7 -8.50 -3.29 -7.49
CA VAL A 7 -9.30 -3.35 -8.73
C VAL A 7 -10.73 -3.77 -8.39
N MET A 8 -11.69 -3.21 -9.11
CA MET A 8 -13.11 -3.61 -9.01
C MET A 8 -13.62 -4.01 -10.38
N ARG A 9 -14.40 -5.10 -10.45
CA ARG A 9 -15.06 -5.58 -11.68
C ARG A 9 -16.46 -6.06 -11.37
N ASP A 10 -17.43 -5.72 -12.23
CA ASP A 10 -18.80 -6.24 -12.17
C ASP A 10 -19.03 -7.44 -13.10
N ALA A 11 -20.23 -7.99 -13.07
CA ALA A 11 -20.61 -9.16 -13.87
C ALA A 11 -20.68 -8.85 -15.38
N ASN A 12 -20.87 -7.58 -15.77
CA ASN A 12 -20.90 -7.14 -17.17
C ASN A 12 -19.50 -6.89 -17.74
N GLY A 13 -18.44 -7.02 -16.93
CA GLY A 13 -17.07 -6.84 -17.35
C GLY A 13 -16.57 -5.41 -17.21
N ASN A 14 -17.37 -4.47 -16.67
CA ASN A 14 -16.87 -3.14 -16.35
C ASN A 14 -15.81 -3.28 -15.26
N CYS A 15 -14.64 -2.69 -15.47
CA CYS A 15 -13.48 -2.87 -14.62
C CYS A 15 -12.76 -1.53 -14.41
N ILE A 16 -12.37 -1.24 -13.17
CA ILE A 16 -11.64 -0.03 -12.79
C ILE A 16 -10.53 -0.34 -11.80
N THR A 17 -9.52 0.52 -11.75
CA THR A 17 -8.58 0.59 -10.64
C THR A 17 -9.07 1.60 -9.61
N VAL A 18 -9.12 1.20 -8.36
CA VAL A 18 -9.56 2.07 -7.25
C VAL A 18 -8.38 2.81 -6.64
N CYS A 19 -7.26 2.11 -6.48
CA CYS A 19 -6.07 2.67 -5.85
C CYS A 19 -4.82 1.95 -6.35
N ASN A 20 -3.77 2.73 -6.55
CA ASN A 20 -2.42 2.25 -6.74
C ASN A 20 -1.61 2.58 -5.47
N MET A 21 -0.79 1.64 -5.02
CA MET A 21 0.01 1.78 -3.81
C MET A 21 1.42 1.26 -4.05
N GLU A 22 2.38 1.83 -3.35
CA GLU A 22 3.79 1.43 -3.40
C GLU A 22 4.28 1.08 -1.99
N ASN A 23 4.96 -0.06 -1.86
CA ASN A 23 5.62 -0.48 -0.63
C ASN A 23 7.04 0.07 -0.58
N ILE A 24 7.41 0.70 0.53
CA ILE A 24 8.75 1.27 0.74
C ILE A 24 9.75 0.17 1.13
N ASP A 25 9.26 -0.86 1.80
CA ASP A 25 10.07 -1.99 2.21
C ASP A 25 10.44 -2.89 1.01
N PRO A 26 11.56 -3.64 1.10
CA PRO A 26 11.98 -4.53 0.03
C PRO A 26 10.94 -5.59 -0.31
N VAL A 27 10.92 -6.01 -1.59
CA VAL A 27 10.13 -7.17 -2.03
C VAL A 27 10.47 -8.39 -1.18
N GLY A 28 9.44 -9.08 -0.70
CA GLY A 28 9.56 -10.21 0.23
C GLY A 28 9.23 -9.88 1.68
N VAL A 29 9.01 -8.62 2.01
CA VAL A 29 8.33 -8.22 3.25
C VAL A 29 6.82 -8.31 3.03
N HIS A 30 6.11 -8.95 3.96
CA HIS A 30 4.64 -9.02 3.88
C HIS A 30 4.03 -7.62 3.83
N THR A 31 3.10 -7.37 2.92
CA THR A 31 2.49 -6.03 2.72
C THR A 31 1.85 -5.45 3.99
N GLY A 32 1.35 -6.34 4.89
CA GLY A 32 0.86 -5.95 6.21
C GLY A 32 1.93 -5.36 7.12
N ASP A 33 3.20 -5.73 6.93
CA ASP A 33 4.35 -5.27 7.71
C ASP A 33 5.11 -4.13 7.01
N SER A 34 4.77 -3.81 5.77
CA SER A 34 5.42 -2.75 4.99
C SER A 34 4.84 -1.38 5.28
N ILE A 35 5.69 -0.36 5.15
CA ILE A 35 5.26 1.03 5.00
C ILE A 35 4.75 1.19 3.57
N VAL A 36 3.52 1.69 3.42
CA VAL A 36 2.84 1.81 2.12
C VAL A 36 2.46 3.25 1.86
N VAL A 37 2.67 3.70 0.64
CA VAL A 37 2.27 5.03 0.17
C VAL A 37 1.25 4.94 -0.96
N ALA A 38 0.25 5.80 -0.94
CA ALA A 38 -0.73 5.96 -2.01
C ALA A 38 -0.89 7.47 -2.35
N PRO A 39 -0.90 7.83 -3.65
CA PRO A 39 -0.53 6.98 -4.80
C PRO A 39 0.95 6.65 -4.80
N SER A 40 1.40 5.74 -5.67
CA SER A 40 2.83 5.46 -5.88
C SER A 40 3.60 6.74 -6.15
N GLN A 41 4.77 6.90 -5.52
CA GLN A 41 5.57 8.11 -5.60
C GLN A 41 6.71 7.99 -6.62
N THR A 42 7.14 6.78 -6.93
CA THR A 42 8.35 6.54 -7.73
C THR A 42 8.08 5.87 -9.09
N LEU A 43 6.82 5.69 -9.48
CA LEU A 43 6.47 5.18 -10.80
C LEU A 43 6.38 6.31 -11.83
N GLY A 44 7.00 6.09 -12.99
CA GLY A 44 6.69 6.87 -14.19
C GLY A 44 5.34 6.47 -14.79
N ASP A 45 4.78 7.32 -15.65
CA ASP A 45 3.46 7.06 -16.28
C ASP A 45 3.43 5.74 -17.04
N LYS A 46 4.50 5.40 -17.78
CA LYS A 46 4.58 4.12 -18.49
C LYS A 46 4.48 2.90 -17.58
N GLU A 47 5.19 2.91 -16.46
CA GLU A 47 5.17 1.84 -15.46
C GLU A 47 3.78 1.75 -14.83
N TYR A 48 3.21 2.89 -14.45
CA TYR A 48 1.87 2.97 -13.89
C TYR A 48 0.83 2.37 -14.84
N GLN A 49 0.79 2.80 -16.10
CA GLN A 49 -0.20 2.32 -17.08
C GLN A 49 0.02 0.84 -17.44
N MET A 50 1.26 0.39 -17.53
CA MET A 50 1.60 -1.01 -17.78
C MET A 50 1.04 -1.92 -16.67
N LEU A 51 1.32 -1.62 -15.42
CA LEU A 51 0.86 -2.42 -14.27
C LEU A 51 -0.66 -2.30 -14.08
N ARG A 52 -1.22 -1.11 -14.32
CA ARG A 52 -2.67 -0.90 -14.33
C ARG A 52 -3.35 -1.80 -15.35
N THR A 53 -2.88 -1.79 -16.58
CA THR A 53 -3.42 -2.63 -17.67
C THR A 53 -3.30 -4.11 -17.33
N SER A 54 -2.15 -4.52 -16.78
CA SER A 54 -1.95 -5.89 -16.30
C SER A 54 -2.97 -6.28 -15.24
N ALA A 55 -3.23 -5.42 -14.24
CA ALA A 55 -4.19 -5.70 -13.19
C ALA A 55 -5.63 -5.84 -13.73
N LEU A 56 -6.04 -4.98 -14.67
CA LEU A 56 -7.34 -5.06 -15.33
C LEU A 56 -7.48 -6.35 -16.16
N ASN A 57 -6.43 -6.73 -16.88
CA ASN A 57 -6.41 -7.98 -17.65
C ASN A 57 -6.51 -9.21 -16.73
N ILE A 58 -5.74 -9.26 -15.65
CA ILE A 58 -5.74 -10.37 -14.69
C ILE A 58 -7.14 -10.59 -14.11
N ILE A 59 -7.78 -9.53 -13.60
CA ILE A 59 -9.11 -9.66 -12.99
C ILE A 59 -10.16 -10.08 -14.03
N SER A 60 -9.99 -9.65 -15.28
CA SER A 60 -10.89 -9.98 -16.38
C SER A 60 -10.71 -11.43 -16.83
N GLU A 61 -9.47 -11.89 -17.08
CA GLU A 61 -9.15 -13.24 -17.50
C GLU A 61 -9.55 -14.30 -16.44
N LEU A 62 -9.35 -13.97 -15.17
CA LEU A 62 -9.78 -14.82 -14.06
C LEU A 62 -11.29 -14.74 -13.79
N ASN A 63 -12.02 -13.91 -14.53
CA ASN A 63 -13.45 -13.66 -14.38
C ASN A 63 -13.88 -13.36 -12.93
N ILE A 64 -13.03 -12.62 -12.21
CA ILE A 64 -13.30 -12.21 -10.83
C ILE A 64 -14.39 -11.13 -10.86
N THR A 65 -15.40 -11.28 -9.99
CA THR A 65 -16.47 -10.31 -9.79
C THR A 65 -16.40 -9.76 -8.36
N GLY A 66 -16.33 -8.44 -8.23
CA GLY A 66 -16.12 -7.74 -6.96
C GLY A 66 -14.74 -7.10 -6.86
N GLY A 67 -14.17 -7.07 -5.66
CA GLY A 67 -12.86 -6.48 -5.39
C GLY A 67 -11.73 -7.49 -5.53
N CYS A 68 -10.58 -7.02 -6.00
CA CYS A 68 -9.35 -7.81 -6.10
C CYS A 68 -8.13 -6.92 -5.84
N ASN A 69 -7.18 -7.45 -5.07
CA ASN A 69 -5.85 -6.86 -4.91
C ASN A 69 -4.85 -7.63 -5.76
N VAL A 70 -4.05 -6.93 -6.54
CA VAL A 70 -2.96 -7.49 -7.35
C VAL A 70 -1.64 -6.88 -6.91
N GLN A 71 -0.66 -7.73 -6.61
CA GLN A 71 0.66 -7.32 -6.12
C GLN A 71 1.73 -7.69 -7.14
N TYR A 72 2.63 -6.75 -7.37
CA TYR A 72 3.69 -6.84 -8.36
C TYR A 72 5.07 -6.59 -7.75
N ALA A 73 6.07 -7.34 -8.20
CA ALA A 73 7.46 -6.95 -8.10
C ALA A 73 7.89 -6.33 -9.44
N LEU A 74 8.28 -5.06 -9.41
CA LEU A 74 8.76 -4.31 -10.56
C LEU A 74 10.28 -4.11 -10.43
N ASN A 75 11.02 -4.41 -11.50
CA ASN A 75 12.43 -4.06 -11.57
C ASN A 75 12.57 -2.52 -11.74
N PRO A 76 13.27 -1.82 -10.83
CA PRO A 76 13.39 -0.37 -10.89
C PRO A 76 14.23 0.15 -12.07
N GLU A 77 15.01 -0.72 -12.72
CA GLU A 77 15.92 -0.36 -13.83
C GLU A 77 15.37 -0.75 -15.20
N SER A 78 14.23 -1.46 -15.23
CA SER A 78 13.62 -1.92 -16.47
C SER A 78 12.09 -1.96 -16.34
N PHE A 79 11.39 -2.33 -17.42
CA PHE A 79 9.95 -2.57 -17.39
C PHE A 79 9.58 -4.03 -17.05
N GLU A 80 10.55 -4.83 -16.63
CA GLU A 80 10.29 -6.21 -16.23
C GLU A 80 9.58 -6.25 -14.88
N TYR A 81 8.53 -7.04 -14.81
CA TYR A 81 7.78 -7.25 -13.59
C TYR A 81 7.29 -8.69 -13.49
N CYS A 82 7.00 -9.11 -12.27
CA CYS A 82 6.28 -10.36 -12.03
C CYS A 82 5.10 -10.10 -11.08
N VAL A 83 4.08 -10.92 -11.21
CA VAL A 83 2.94 -10.96 -10.28
C VAL A 83 3.39 -11.75 -9.06
N ILE A 84 3.30 -11.13 -7.88
CA ILE A 84 3.57 -11.79 -6.60
C ILE A 84 2.34 -12.57 -6.18
N GLU A 85 1.18 -11.88 -6.15
CA GLU A 85 -0.04 -12.44 -5.60
C GLU A 85 -1.27 -11.77 -6.20
N VAL A 86 -2.34 -12.55 -6.38
CA VAL A 86 -3.67 -12.07 -6.76
C VAL A 86 -4.66 -12.49 -5.68
N ASN A 87 -5.27 -11.53 -5.03
CA ASN A 87 -6.21 -11.73 -3.94
C ASN A 87 -7.65 -11.38 -4.37
N PRO A 88 -8.46 -12.36 -4.86
CA PRO A 88 -9.82 -12.11 -5.37
C PRO A 88 -10.82 -11.89 -4.22
N ARG A 89 -10.57 -10.95 -3.37
CA ARG A 89 -11.36 -10.63 -2.18
C ARG A 89 -11.09 -9.21 -1.70
N VAL A 90 -12.00 -8.65 -0.94
CA VAL A 90 -11.76 -7.46 -0.14
C VAL A 90 -10.82 -7.81 1.03
N SER A 91 -9.83 -6.98 1.27
CA SER A 91 -8.74 -7.22 2.23
C SER A 91 -8.48 -5.98 3.11
N ARG A 92 -7.41 -6.03 3.92
CA ARG A 92 -6.96 -4.86 4.68
C ARG A 92 -6.47 -3.73 3.78
N SER A 93 -5.76 -4.06 2.70
CA SER A 93 -5.35 -3.07 1.68
C SER A 93 -6.56 -2.38 1.04
N SER A 94 -7.66 -3.12 0.82
CA SER A 94 -8.92 -2.52 0.34
C SER A 94 -9.51 -1.53 1.35
N ALA A 95 -9.38 -1.78 2.65
CA ALA A 95 -9.83 -0.83 3.68
C ALA A 95 -8.97 0.43 3.69
N LEU A 96 -7.65 0.28 3.53
CA LEU A 96 -6.71 1.40 3.36
C LEU A 96 -7.06 2.20 2.10
N ALA A 97 -7.19 1.54 0.96
CA ALA A 97 -7.56 2.15 -0.30
C ALA A 97 -8.91 2.89 -0.22
N SER A 98 -9.89 2.30 0.45
CA SER A 98 -11.20 2.96 0.65
C SER A 98 -11.08 4.25 1.44
N LYS A 99 -10.28 4.27 2.52
CA LYS A 99 -10.02 5.47 3.31
C LYS A 99 -9.20 6.50 2.54
N ALA A 100 -8.20 6.04 1.78
CA ALA A 100 -7.34 6.91 1.00
C ALA A 100 -8.10 7.62 -0.12
N THR A 101 -8.97 6.91 -0.84
CA THR A 101 -9.63 7.40 -2.06
C THR A 101 -11.04 7.93 -1.83
N GLY A 102 -11.65 7.61 -0.68
CA GLY A 102 -13.07 7.85 -0.47
C GLY A 102 -13.99 6.92 -1.29
N TYR A 103 -13.43 5.91 -1.96
CA TYR A 103 -14.19 4.92 -2.72
C TYR A 103 -14.60 3.75 -1.80
N PRO A 104 -15.88 3.50 -1.55
CA PRO A 104 -16.34 2.53 -0.56
C PRO A 104 -16.29 1.10 -1.10
N ILE A 105 -15.10 0.52 -1.25
CA ILE A 105 -14.86 -0.78 -1.91
C ILE A 105 -15.80 -1.87 -1.38
N ALA A 106 -15.89 -2.06 -0.06
CA ALA A 106 -16.71 -3.12 0.53
C ALA A 106 -18.21 -2.95 0.21
N LYS A 107 -18.71 -1.71 0.24
CA LYS A 107 -20.10 -1.41 -0.09
C LYS A 107 -20.40 -1.64 -1.56
N VAL A 108 -19.47 -1.25 -2.43
CA VAL A 108 -19.59 -1.47 -3.88
C VAL A 108 -19.52 -2.97 -4.19
N ALA A 109 -18.55 -3.69 -3.61
CA ALA A 109 -18.45 -5.15 -3.77
C ALA A 109 -19.72 -5.89 -3.34
N ALA A 110 -20.33 -5.49 -2.22
CA ALA A 110 -21.61 -6.06 -1.77
C ALA A 110 -22.74 -5.80 -2.76
N LYS A 111 -22.82 -4.62 -3.37
CA LYS A 111 -23.82 -4.31 -4.40
C LYS A 111 -23.58 -5.10 -5.69
N ILE A 112 -22.32 -5.26 -6.12
CA ILE A 112 -21.96 -6.09 -7.26
C ILE A 112 -22.40 -7.54 -7.02
N ALA A 113 -22.21 -8.07 -5.81
CA ALA A 113 -22.66 -9.42 -5.44
C ALA A 113 -24.20 -9.57 -5.48
N LEU A 114 -24.94 -8.47 -5.38
CA LEU A 114 -26.40 -8.44 -5.56
C LEU A 114 -26.83 -8.22 -7.03
N GLY A 115 -25.88 -8.17 -7.97
CA GLY A 115 -26.15 -8.07 -9.40
C GLY A 115 -26.14 -6.64 -9.97
N TYR A 116 -25.77 -5.62 -9.20
CA TYR A 116 -25.61 -4.26 -9.72
C TYR A 116 -24.32 -4.11 -10.50
N THR A 117 -24.34 -3.27 -11.51
CA THR A 117 -23.15 -2.89 -12.29
C THR A 117 -22.49 -1.63 -11.74
N LEU A 118 -21.21 -1.40 -12.08
CA LEU A 118 -20.45 -0.24 -11.57
C LEU A 118 -21.06 1.09 -11.98
N ASP A 119 -21.68 1.17 -13.16
CA ASP A 119 -22.34 2.36 -13.70
C ASP A 119 -23.74 2.61 -13.09
N GLU A 120 -24.35 1.61 -12.46
CA GLU A 120 -25.61 1.75 -11.73
C GLU A 120 -25.40 2.16 -10.26
N ILE A 121 -24.23 1.84 -9.69
CA ILE A 121 -23.92 2.08 -8.28
C ILE A 121 -23.48 3.53 -8.07
N LYS A 122 -24.28 4.34 -7.42
CA LYS A 122 -23.86 5.68 -6.97
C LYS A 122 -22.83 5.56 -5.84
N ASN A 123 -21.76 6.35 -5.95
CA ASN A 123 -20.79 6.49 -4.87
C ASN A 123 -21.43 7.21 -3.70
N ALA A 124 -21.58 6.51 -2.57
CA ALA A 124 -22.29 7.01 -1.40
C ALA A 124 -21.54 8.17 -0.70
N ILE A 125 -20.24 8.32 -0.95
CA ILE A 125 -19.42 9.39 -0.35
C ILE A 125 -19.58 10.69 -1.13
N THR A 126 -19.47 10.64 -2.45
CA THR A 126 -19.61 11.84 -3.29
C THR A 126 -21.06 12.22 -3.54
N GLY A 127 -21.98 11.25 -3.53
CA GLY A 127 -23.40 11.42 -3.85
C GLY A 127 -23.70 11.78 -5.31
N LYS A 128 -22.66 12.08 -6.11
CA LYS A 128 -22.78 12.59 -7.48
C LYS A 128 -22.16 11.67 -8.52
N THR A 129 -21.03 11.01 -8.20
CA THR A 129 -20.34 10.10 -9.11
C THR A 129 -20.85 8.67 -8.99
N TYR A 130 -20.52 7.85 -9.97
CA TYR A 130 -20.82 6.43 -9.98
C TYR A 130 -19.58 5.60 -9.63
N ALA A 131 -19.79 4.35 -9.25
CA ALA A 131 -18.70 3.44 -8.91
C ALA A 131 -17.79 3.08 -10.10
N SER A 132 -18.19 3.40 -11.32
CA SER A 132 -17.39 3.28 -12.54
C SER A 132 -16.33 4.35 -12.72
N PHE A 133 -16.33 5.42 -11.90
CA PHE A 133 -15.31 6.46 -11.94
C PHE A 133 -14.10 6.10 -11.09
N GLU A 134 -12.92 6.04 -11.71
CA GLU A 134 -11.66 5.83 -10.99
C GLU A 134 -11.34 7.02 -10.10
N PRO A 135 -11.04 6.81 -8.82
CA PRO A 135 -10.58 7.89 -7.96
C PRO A 135 -9.22 8.42 -8.40
N MET A 136 -9.00 9.71 -8.21
CA MET A 136 -7.69 10.35 -8.38
C MET A 136 -7.32 11.06 -7.09
N LEU A 137 -6.07 10.88 -6.64
CA LEU A 137 -5.54 11.48 -5.43
C LEU A 137 -4.62 12.65 -5.79
N ASP A 138 -4.89 13.81 -5.20
CA ASP A 138 -4.04 15.01 -5.23
C ASP A 138 -3.34 15.27 -3.89
N TYR A 139 -3.31 14.25 -3.03
CA TYR A 139 -2.64 14.23 -1.74
C TYR A 139 -1.93 12.89 -1.54
N CYS A 140 -1.07 12.83 -0.54
CA CYS A 140 -0.30 11.63 -0.20
C CYS A 140 -0.87 10.96 1.05
N VAL A 141 -1.01 9.65 0.99
CA VAL A 141 -1.45 8.80 2.11
C VAL A 141 -0.33 7.85 2.47
N VAL A 142 0.07 7.81 3.74
CA VAL A 142 1.08 6.87 4.23
C VAL A 142 0.47 5.97 5.30
N LYS A 143 0.67 4.66 5.14
CA LYS A 143 0.36 3.64 6.15
C LYS A 143 1.66 3.16 6.77
N ILE A 144 1.73 3.13 8.11
CA ILE A 144 2.84 2.49 8.85
C ILE A 144 2.27 1.36 9.72
N PRO A 145 2.86 0.15 9.66
CA PRO A 145 2.43 -0.95 10.52
C PRO A 145 2.82 -0.73 11.99
N ARG A 146 1.99 -1.21 12.90
CA ARG A 146 2.34 -1.32 14.32
C ARG A 146 2.97 -2.68 14.58
N LEU A 147 4.28 -2.68 14.73
CA LEU A 147 5.08 -3.87 15.02
C LEU A 147 5.32 -3.93 16.53
N PRO A 148 4.77 -4.92 17.27
CA PRO A 148 4.70 -4.91 18.72
C PRO A 148 5.96 -5.49 19.39
N PHE A 149 7.14 -5.20 18.88
CA PHE A 149 8.41 -5.71 19.43
C PHE A 149 8.80 -5.09 20.78
N ASP A 150 8.15 -4.00 21.15
CA ASP A 150 8.20 -3.43 22.50
C ASP A 150 7.54 -4.33 23.55
N LYS A 151 6.53 -5.10 23.15
CA LYS A 151 5.82 -6.06 23.99
C LYS A 151 6.41 -7.48 23.91
N PHE A 152 6.84 -7.87 22.72
CA PHE A 152 7.40 -9.20 22.44
C PHE A 152 8.93 -9.12 22.25
N ILE A 153 9.65 -8.82 23.35
CA ILE A 153 11.09 -8.53 23.35
C ILE A 153 11.96 -9.71 22.87
N THR A 154 11.47 -10.94 22.94
CA THR A 154 12.15 -12.16 22.48
C THR A 154 11.86 -12.49 21.02
N ALA A 155 10.94 -11.78 20.38
CA ALA A 155 10.59 -12.03 18.99
C ALA A 155 11.70 -11.54 18.03
N LYS A 156 11.93 -12.29 16.95
CA LYS A 156 12.85 -11.87 15.88
C LYS A 156 12.26 -10.65 15.16
N ARG A 157 13.02 -9.57 15.12
CA ARG A 157 12.62 -8.29 14.49
C ARG A 157 12.66 -8.31 12.97
N THR A 158 13.42 -9.25 12.35
CA THR A 158 13.52 -9.37 10.89
C THR A 158 12.15 -9.55 10.26
N LEU A 159 11.83 -8.69 9.29
CA LEU A 159 10.59 -8.76 8.52
C LEU A 159 10.76 -9.74 7.35
N THR A 160 9.73 -10.51 7.09
CA THR A 160 9.71 -11.55 6.05
C THR A 160 8.31 -11.63 5.42
N THR A 161 8.05 -12.66 4.64
CA THR A 161 6.71 -12.96 4.11
C THR A 161 5.68 -13.32 5.19
N GLN A 162 6.12 -13.57 6.42
CA GLN A 162 5.23 -13.84 7.56
C GLN A 162 4.89 -12.54 8.28
N MET A 163 3.61 -12.20 8.33
CA MET A 163 3.13 -10.99 8.96
C MET A 163 3.31 -10.98 10.49
N LYS A 164 3.84 -9.88 11.02
CA LYS A 164 4.10 -9.64 12.45
C LYS A 164 3.34 -8.44 13.02
N ALA A 165 2.86 -7.54 12.17
CA ALA A 165 2.10 -6.38 12.59
C ALA A 165 0.78 -6.76 13.26
N THR A 166 0.42 -6.03 14.32
CA THR A 166 -0.84 -6.19 15.05
C THR A 166 -1.83 -5.07 14.79
N GLY A 167 -1.41 -4.04 14.10
CA GLY A 167 -2.22 -2.88 13.76
C GLY A 167 -1.48 -2.01 12.75
N GLU A 168 -2.10 -0.89 12.41
CA GLU A 168 -1.54 0.08 11.47
C GLU A 168 -2.09 1.47 11.76
N VAL A 169 -1.34 2.48 11.39
CA VAL A 169 -1.79 3.87 11.34
C VAL A 169 -1.82 4.33 9.90
N MET A 170 -2.71 5.27 9.60
CA MET A 170 -2.79 5.93 8.30
C MET A 170 -2.79 7.44 8.50
N SER A 171 -2.01 8.14 7.69
CA SER A 171 -1.96 9.59 7.67
C SER A 171 -2.19 10.13 6.28
N ILE A 172 -2.67 11.35 6.19
CA ILE A 172 -2.91 12.09 4.93
C ILE A 172 -2.22 13.45 5.05
N CYS A 173 -1.48 13.82 4.00
CA CYS A 173 -0.85 15.14 3.87
C CYS A 173 -0.70 15.50 2.38
N ASN A 174 -0.33 16.76 2.09
CA ASN A 174 -0.13 17.20 0.71
C ASN A 174 1.16 16.67 0.06
N ASN A 175 2.09 16.14 0.86
CA ASN A 175 3.34 15.54 0.40
C ASN A 175 3.69 14.30 1.23
N PHE A 176 4.65 13.53 0.72
CA PHE A 176 5.09 12.28 1.33
C PHE A 176 5.72 12.49 2.72
N GLU A 177 6.63 13.45 2.85
CA GLU A 177 7.37 13.72 4.09
C GLU A 177 6.42 14.08 5.24
N GLY A 178 5.47 14.97 4.94
CA GLY A 178 4.45 15.38 5.91
C GLY A 178 3.53 14.23 6.32
N ALA A 179 3.15 13.37 5.38
CA ALA A 179 2.35 12.17 5.64
C ALA A 179 3.14 11.17 6.50
N LEU A 180 4.40 10.89 6.14
CA LEU A 180 5.27 9.97 6.88
C LEU A 180 5.48 10.44 8.33
N MET A 181 5.85 11.70 8.53
CA MET A 181 6.06 12.28 9.86
C MET A 181 4.78 12.27 10.72
N LYS A 182 3.63 12.50 10.09
CA LYS A 182 2.35 12.44 10.78
C LYS A 182 1.99 11.00 11.18
N ALA A 183 2.28 10.01 10.32
CA ALA A 183 2.08 8.60 10.62
C ALA A 183 3.00 8.14 11.77
N ILE A 184 4.28 8.52 11.77
CA ILE A 184 5.24 8.19 12.83
C ILE A 184 4.72 8.67 14.20
N ARG A 185 4.28 9.91 14.30
CA ARG A 185 3.70 10.43 15.56
C ARG A 185 2.45 9.69 16.00
N SER A 186 1.70 9.12 15.06
CA SER A 186 0.45 8.38 15.35
C SER A 186 0.67 6.94 15.80
N LEU A 187 1.91 6.42 15.74
CA LEU A 187 2.23 5.05 16.16
C LEU A 187 2.17 4.82 17.67
N GLU A 188 2.11 5.90 18.48
CA GLU A 188 2.13 5.84 19.96
C GLU A 188 3.32 5.04 20.52
N GLN A 189 4.49 5.20 19.89
CA GLN A 189 5.75 4.57 20.30
C GLN A 189 6.71 5.54 20.98
N HIS A 190 6.23 6.72 21.41
CA HIS A 190 7.04 7.78 22.01
C HIS A 190 8.15 8.30 21.07
N VAL A 191 7.90 8.25 19.74
CA VAL A 191 8.78 8.79 18.71
C VAL A 191 8.04 9.91 17.96
N ASP A 192 8.69 11.06 17.84
CA ASP A 192 8.09 12.26 17.26
C ASP A 192 8.59 12.55 15.84
N SER A 193 9.73 11.96 15.48
CA SER A 193 10.38 12.18 14.18
C SER A 193 11.28 11.03 13.76
N LEU A 194 11.78 11.10 12.53
CA LEU A 194 12.82 10.20 12.02
C LEU A 194 14.16 10.36 12.75
N MET A 195 14.36 11.48 13.45
CA MET A 195 15.56 11.77 14.25
C MET A 195 15.43 11.28 15.71
N SER A 196 14.43 10.48 16.04
CA SER A 196 14.18 10.00 17.41
C SER A 196 15.14 8.89 17.87
N TYR A 197 15.86 8.28 16.96
CA TYR A 197 16.90 7.30 17.25
C TYR A 197 18.27 7.86 16.89
N ASP A 198 19.25 7.58 17.75
CA ASP A 198 20.63 8.05 17.59
C ASP A 198 21.48 6.95 16.95
N PHE A 199 21.95 7.19 15.74
CA PHE A 199 22.90 6.35 14.99
C PHE A 199 24.25 7.05 14.77
N THR A 200 24.49 8.23 15.34
CA THR A 200 25.70 9.03 15.14
C THR A 200 26.99 8.33 15.58
N GLY A 201 26.87 7.26 16.39
CA GLY A 201 28.01 6.41 16.75
C GLY A 201 28.45 5.40 15.71
N LEU A 202 27.69 5.25 14.60
CA LEU A 202 28.00 4.32 13.53
C LEU A 202 28.91 4.99 12.48
N ASN A 203 29.91 4.27 12.01
CA ASN A 203 30.65 4.67 10.82
C ASN A 203 29.92 4.28 9.53
N ASP A 204 30.37 4.81 8.39
CA ASP A 204 29.72 4.56 7.08
C ASP A 204 29.59 3.08 6.70
N ALA A 205 30.52 2.25 7.10
CA ALA A 205 30.47 0.81 6.80
C ALA A 205 29.41 0.10 7.66
N GLU A 206 29.35 0.43 8.94
CA GLU A 206 28.34 -0.08 9.86
C GLU A 206 26.94 0.41 9.46
N LEU A 207 26.79 1.67 9.05
CA LEU A 207 25.52 2.21 8.58
C LEU A 207 25.05 1.50 7.31
N ARG A 208 25.95 1.22 6.35
CA ARG A 208 25.65 0.41 5.16
C ARG A 208 25.22 -1.01 5.49
N GLU A 209 25.84 -1.64 6.51
CA GLU A 209 25.43 -2.95 6.98
C GLU A 209 24.01 -2.89 7.57
N GLN A 210 23.71 -1.89 8.38
CA GLN A 210 22.37 -1.70 8.96
C GLN A 210 21.29 -1.45 7.91
N LEU A 211 21.58 -0.75 6.82
CA LEU A 211 20.64 -0.56 5.71
C LEU A 211 20.19 -1.87 5.04
N ASN A 212 21.03 -2.92 5.10
CA ASN A 212 20.69 -4.25 4.58
C ASN A 212 19.84 -5.08 5.56
N VAL A 213 19.72 -4.63 6.82
CA VAL A 213 18.86 -5.30 7.79
C VAL A 213 17.41 -4.89 7.56
N VAL A 214 16.57 -5.86 7.23
CA VAL A 214 15.14 -5.63 6.99
C VAL A 214 14.39 -5.88 8.29
N ASP A 215 14.22 -4.82 9.07
CA ASP A 215 13.49 -4.83 10.34
C ASP A 215 12.68 -3.54 10.55
N ASP A 216 12.04 -3.43 11.70
CA ASP A 216 11.19 -2.27 12.06
C ASP A 216 11.97 -0.97 12.31
N ARG A 217 13.30 -0.99 12.36
CA ARG A 217 14.16 0.19 12.56
C ARG A 217 14.68 0.76 11.25
N ARG A 218 14.55 0.03 10.17
CA ARG A 218 15.14 0.37 8.88
C ARG A 218 14.84 1.80 8.41
N ILE A 219 13.62 2.30 8.67
CA ILE A 219 13.25 3.66 8.25
C ILE A 219 14.09 4.75 8.92
N TRP A 220 14.48 4.56 10.18
CA TRP A 220 15.37 5.50 10.91
C TRP A 220 16.80 5.40 10.42
N VAL A 221 17.27 4.17 10.11
CA VAL A 221 18.60 3.96 9.51
C VAL A 221 18.68 4.62 8.12
N ILE A 222 17.61 4.56 7.33
CA ILE A 222 17.52 5.26 6.05
C ILE A 222 17.61 6.78 6.25
N ALA A 223 16.90 7.32 7.25
CA ALA A 223 16.94 8.74 7.55
C ALA A 223 18.33 9.23 7.97
N GLU A 224 19.07 8.43 8.74
CA GLU A 224 20.45 8.73 9.12
C GLU A 224 21.41 8.70 7.93
N ALA A 225 21.15 7.83 6.95
CA ALA A 225 22.00 7.65 5.77
C ALA A 225 21.82 8.74 4.70
N LEU A 226 20.75 9.57 4.78
CA LEU A 226 20.42 10.66 3.84
C LEU A 226 21.05 11.97 4.28
#